data_b89aff383ba3c9f66b13eb47770fe131
#
_entry.id   b89aff383ba3c9f66b13eb47770fe131
#
_cell.length_a   1.000
_cell.length_b   1.000
_cell.length_c   1.000
_cell.angle_alpha   90.00
_cell.angle_beta   90.00
_cell.angle_gamma   90.00
#
_symmetry.space_group_name_H-M   'P 1'
#
loop_
_entity.id
_entity.type
_entity.pdbx_description
1 polymer ?
#
loop_
_entity_poly.entity_id
_entity_poly.type
_entity_poly.pdbx_seq_one_letter_code
_entity_poly.pdbx_strand_id
1 'polypeptide(L)'
;MLELISEHACFGGVQRFYSHRSSAIGLAMRFSVFLPAQALIGKVPALFYLAGLTCTEETFMIKAGAQRAAAAQGLILITPDTSPRGAGISGESDSWDFGVAAGFYVDATQAPWNTHYRMYSYVLELYQTVIQALPVDRSRVGIFGHSMGGHGALVLALRNPALFRSVSAFAPICAPSQCAWGKKAFSGYLGDNEQDWLPYDASALMENGQTPFPNGILIDQGLADKFLQDQLFPEAFELACNKAQQPLQLRRHAGYDHGYYFISTFVEDHILFHSSQLSSQ
;
A
#
# COMPACT_ATOMS: atom_id res chain seq x y z
N MET A 1 -7.29 19.88 -7.99
CA MET A 1 -7.91 20.47 -6.77
C MET A 1 -8.54 19.34 -5.97
N LEU A 2 -8.35 19.31 -4.65
CA LEU A 2 -9.00 18.35 -3.77
C LEU A 2 -10.42 18.80 -3.46
N GLU A 3 -11.37 17.90 -3.59
CA GLU A 3 -12.77 18.07 -3.21
C GLU A 3 -13.03 17.27 -1.93
N LEU A 4 -13.44 17.93 -0.85
CA LEU A 4 -13.81 17.28 0.40
C LEU A 4 -15.21 16.66 0.25
N ILE A 5 -15.31 15.34 0.39
CA ILE A 5 -16.58 14.61 0.31
C ILE A 5 -17.26 14.60 1.68
N SER A 6 -16.49 14.23 2.73
CA SER A 6 -17.01 14.17 4.11
C SER A 6 -15.88 14.33 5.12
N GLU A 7 -16.28 14.73 6.35
CA GLU A 7 -15.38 14.89 7.49
C GLU A 7 -16.07 14.39 8.77
N HIS A 8 -15.32 13.68 9.60
CA HIS A 8 -15.79 13.10 10.85
C HIS A 8 -14.78 13.35 11.97
N ALA A 9 -15.21 13.81 13.13
CA ALA A 9 -14.37 13.89 14.32
C ALA A 9 -13.92 12.48 14.74
N CYS A 10 -12.61 12.30 14.99
CA CYS A 10 -12.04 10.99 15.27
C CYS A 10 -10.79 11.14 16.14
N PHE A 11 -10.77 10.57 17.35
CA PHE A 11 -9.64 10.56 18.31
C PHE A 11 -8.93 11.92 18.49
N GLY A 12 -9.69 12.98 18.63
CA GLY A 12 -9.17 14.35 18.80
C GLY A 12 -8.65 14.99 17.50
N GLY A 13 -8.64 14.26 16.39
CA GLY A 13 -8.37 14.71 15.06
C GLY A 13 -9.60 14.58 14.16
N VAL A 14 -9.38 14.45 12.85
CA VAL A 14 -10.45 14.34 11.86
C VAL A 14 -10.14 13.27 10.81
N GLN A 15 -11.15 12.47 10.48
CA GLN A 15 -11.15 11.56 9.34
C GLN A 15 -11.83 12.27 8.16
N ARG A 16 -11.14 12.39 7.03
CA ARG A 16 -11.64 13.03 5.81
C ARG A 16 -11.64 12.06 4.65
N PHE A 17 -12.60 12.27 3.75
CA PHE A 17 -12.68 11.59 2.46
C PHE A 17 -12.64 12.64 1.36
N TYR A 18 -11.80 12.40 0.37
CA TYR A 18 -11.55 13.31 -0.73
C TYR A 18 -11.78 12.66 -2.07
N SER A 19 -12.18 13.50 -3.05
CA SER A 19 -12.09 13.20 -4.48
C SER A 19 -11.11 14.16 -5.14
N HIS A 20 -10.42 13.69 -6.17
CA HIS A 20 -9.65 14.55 -7.06
C HIS A 20 -9.55 13.93 -8.45
N ARG A 21 -9.41 14.78 -9.47
CA ARG A 21 -9.11 14.29 -10.81
C ARG A 21 -7.63 13.93 -10.89
N SER A 22 -7.34 12.66 -11.07
CA SER A 22 -5.97 12.17 -11.26
C SER A 22 -5.52 12.37 -12.70
N SER A 23 -4.31 12.88 -12.89
CA SER A 23 -3.68 12.96 -14.20
C SER A 23 -3.11 11.62 -14.64
N ALA A 24 -2.63 10.81 -13.70
CA ALA A 24 -2.11 9.46 -13.98
C ALA A 24 -3.21 8.50 -14.46
N ILE A 25 -4.38 8.58 -13.83
CA ILE A 25 -5.54 7.73 -14.15
C ILE A 25 -6.44 8.34 -15.24
N GLY A 26 -6.51 9.67 -15.33
CA GLY A 26 -7.43 10.38 -16.24
C GLY A 26 -8.88 10.45 -15.76
N LEU A 27 -9.19 9.92 -14.58
CA LEU A 27 -10.51 9.88 -13.96
C LEU A 27 -10.51 10.51 -12.57
N ALA A 28 -11.71 10.71 -11.99
CA ALA A 28 -11.83 11.04 -10.58
C ALA A 28 -11.42 9.83 -9.74
N MET A 29 -10.54 10.07 -8.77
CA MET A 29 -10.09 9.09 -7.80
C MET A 29 -10.46 9.53 -6.40
N ARG A 30 -10.68 8.56 -5.51
CA ARG A 30 -10.95 8.80 -4.10
C ARG A 30 -9.78 8.39 -3.23
N PHE A 31 -9.62 9.07 -2.12
CA PHE A 31 -8.71 8.67 -1.05
C PHE A 31 -9.22 9.20 0.29
N SER A 32 -8.79 8.59 1.36
CA SER A 32 -9.13 8.99 2.72
C SER A 32 -7.89 9.44 3.48
N VAL A 33 -8.09 10.34 4.44
CA VAL A 33 -7.01 10.89 5.27
C VAL A 33 -7.50 10.99 6.71
N PHE A 34 -6.73 10.45 7.65
CA PHE A 34 -6.84 10.80 9.05
C PHE A 34 -5.79 11.86 9.39
N LEU A 35 -6.23 12.99 9.93
CA LEU A 35 -5.39 14.09 10.41
C LEU A 35 -5.42 14.11 11.94
N PRO A 36 -4.31 13.83 12.65
CA PRO A 36 -4.26 13.95 14.11
C PRO A 36 -4.29 15.41 14.55
N ALA A 37 -4.58 15.68 15.81
CA ALA A 37 -4.63 17.06 16.34
C ALA A 37 -3.34 17.86 16.11
N GLN A 38 -2.18 17.19 16.14
CA GLN A 38 -0.87 17.79 15.89
C GLN A 38 -0.75 18.39 14.47
N ALA A 39 -1.48 17.84 13.50
CA ALA A 39 -1.52 18.35 12.13
C ALA A 39 -2.21 19.72 12.00
N LEU A 40 -2.94 20.16 13.02
CA LEU A 40 -3.54 21.51 13.05
C LEU A 40 -2.54 22.61 13.39
N ILE A 41 -1.41 22.26 13.98
CA ILE A 41 -0.40 23.22 14.45
C ILE A 41 0.93 23.17 13.69
N GLY A 42 1.13 22.17 12.84
CA GLY A 42 2.36 22.04 12.07
C GLY A 42 2.38 20.83 11.14
N LYS A 43 3.47 20.69 10.39
CA LYS A 43 3.69 19.51 9.55
C LYS A 43 4.08 18.31 10.42
N VAL A 44 3.47 17.17 10.15
CA VAL A 44 3.68 15.91 10.87
C VAL A 44 4.02 14.78 9.90
N PRO A 45 4.61 13.67 10.39
CA PRO A 45 4.87 12.49 9.57
C PRO A 45 3.58 11.90 9.01
N ALA A 46 3.70 11.18 7.90
CA ALA A 46 2.57 10.54 7.24
C ALA A 46 2.86 9.07 6.86
N LEU A 47 1.80 8.26 6.89
CA LEU A 47 1.83 6.88 6.45
C LEU A 47 0.81 6.67 5.33
N PHE A 48 1.28 6.16 4.19
CA PHE A 48 0.41 5.61 3.17
C PHE A 48 0.04 4.19 3.52
N TYR A 49 -1.24 3.86 3.47
CA TYR A 49 -1.71 2.48 3.56
C TYR A 49 -2.35 2.07 2.23
N LEU A 50 -1.87 0.97 1.67
CA LEU A 50 -2.40 0.38 0.45
C LEU A 50 -3.25 -0.84 0.80
N ALA A 51 -4.51 -0.81 0.38
CA ALA A 51 -5.46 -1.88 0.67
C ALA A 51 -5.32 -3.06 -0.29
N GLY A 52 -5.82 -4.22 0.14
CA GLY A 52 -5.87 -5.45 -0.65
C GLY A 52 -7.00 -5.49 -1.66
N LEU A 53 -7.14 -6.62 -2.35
CA LEU A 53 -8.22 -6.91 -3.31
C LEU A 53 -9.60 -6.63 -2.70
N THR A 54 -10.52 -6.15 -3.52
CA THR A 54 -11.91 -5.85 -3.18
C THR A 54 -12.14 -4.66 -2.23
N CYS A 55 -11.08 -4.03 -1.73
CA CYS A 55 -11.15 -2.89 -0.84
C CYS A 55 -11.32 -1.56 -1.59
N THR A 56 -11.71 -0.54 -0.81
CA THR A 56 -11.76 0.87 -1.21
C THR A 56 -10.91 1.71 -0.25
N GLU A 57 -10.84 3.00 -0.48
CA GLU A 57 -10.20 3.98 0.41
C GLU A 57 -10.79 4.01 1.84
N GLU A 58 -12.03 3.53 2.01
CA GLU A 58 -12.73 3.50 3.31
C GLU A 58 -12.37 2.28 4.14
N THR A 59 -12.05 1.15 3.50
CA THR A 59 -12.03 -0.16 4.13
C THR A 59 -11.08 -0.22 5.35
N PHE A 60 -9.85 0.25 5.17
CA PHE A 60 -8.86 0.28 6.26
C PHE A 60 -9.28 1.24 7.38
N MET A 61 -9.71 2.44 7.01
CA MET A 61 -10.08 3.47 7.99
C MET A 61 -11.23 3.04 8.90
N ILE A 62 -12.17 2.24 8.36
CA ILE A 62 -13.33 1.76 9.14
C ILE A 62 -12.97 0.50 9.95
N LYS A 63 -12.15 -0.42 9.38
CA LYS A 63 -12.00 -1.77 9.95
C LYS A 63 -10.74 -1.99 10.77
N ALA A 64 -9.66 -1.23 10.54
CA ALA A 64 -8.37 -1.52 11.15
C ALA A 64 -8.20 -0.98 12.58
N GLY A 65 -8.94 0.08 12.96
CA GLY A 65 -8.76 0.73 14.25
C GLY A 65 -7.47 1.54 14.42
N ALA A 66 -6.79 1.84 13.30
CA ALA A 66 -5.46 2.46 13.28
C ALA A 66 -5.43 3.92 13.79
N GLN A 67 -6.54 4.65 13.70
CA GLN A 67 -6.58 6.10 13.99
C GLN A 67 -6.21 6.41 15.45
N ARG A 68 -6.54 5.54 16.41
CA ARG A 68 -6.19 5.74 17.82
C ARG A 68 -4.66 5.78 18.01
N ALA A 69 -3.96 4.78 17.48
CA ALA A 69 -2.50 4.71 17.55
C ALA A 69 -1.86 5.85 16.75
N ALA A 70 -2.37 6.15 15.55
CA ALA A 70 -1.89 7.25 14.72
C ALA A 70 -2.05 8.61 15.43
N ALA A 71 -3.19 8.86 16.11
CA ALA A 71 -3.41 10.07 16.90
C ALA A 71 -2.39 10.20 18.05
N ALA A 72 -2.13 9.10 18.76
CA ALA A 72 -1.15 9.08 19.85
C ALA A 72 0.28 9.39 19.36
N GLN A 73 0.63 8.95 18.16
CA GLN A 73 1.94 9.16 17.54
C GLN A 73 2.03 10.45 16.70
N GLY A 74 0.94 11.19 16.53
CA GLY A 74 0.92 12.38 15.69
C GLY A 74 1.14 12.08 14.19
N LEU A 75 0.65 10.93 13.70
CA LEU A 75 0.82 10.47 12.32
C LEU A 75 -0.43 10.71 11.49
N ILE A 76 -0.27 11.25 10.30
CA ILE A 76 -1.32 11.26 9.26
C ILE A 76 -1.40 9.87 8.65
N LEU A 77 -2.63 9.35 8.44
CA LEU A 77 -2.87 8.16 7.63
C LEU A 77 -3.49 8.56 6.30
N ILE A 78 -3.03 7.97 5.20
CA ILE A 78 -3.50 8.24 3.84
C ILE A 78 -3.78 6.91 3.16
N THR A 79 -5.01 6.72 2.65
CA THR A 79 -5.41 5.47 1.99
C THR A 79 -6.09 5.78 0.66
N PRO A 80 -5.45 5.47 -0.49
CA PRO A 80 -6.08 5.56 -1.80
C PRO A 80 -7.09 4.43 -2.03
N ASP A 81 -7.97 4.60 -3.02
CA ASP A 81 -8.71 3.48 -3.61
C ASP A 81 -7.74 2.50 -4.29
N THR A 82 -8.17 1.28 -4.51
CA THR A 82 -7.37 0.15 -5.00
C THR A 82 -7.36 0.00 -6.52
N SER A 83 -8.20 0.75 -7.22
CA SER A 83 -8.27 0.83 -8.69
C SER A 83 -9.02 2.10 -9.13
N PRO A 84 -8.97 2.45 -10.41
CA PRO A 84 -9.99 3.32 -11.01
C PRO A 84 -11.39 2.73 -10.82
N ARG A 85 -12.40 3.62 -10.81
CA ARG A 85 -13.81 3.24 -10.81
C ARG A 85 -14.50 3.86 -12.01
N GLY A 86 -15.21 3.04 -12.79
CA GLY A 86 -15.95 3.51 -13.96
C GLY A 86 -15.04 3.93 -15.12
N ALA A 87 -14.00 3.16 -15.41
CA ALA A 87 -13.16 3.36 -16.59
C ALA A 87 -13.89 3.08 -17.91
N GLY A 88 -15.03 2.39 -17.85
CA GLY A 88 -15.83 2.05 -19.02
C GLY A 88 -15.22 0.94 -19.88
N ILE A 89 -14.30 0.17 -19.30
CA ILE A 89 -13.68 -0.97 -19.98
C ILE A 89 -14.63 -2.16 -19.88
N SER A 90 -14.93 -2.77 -21.02
CA SER A 90 -15.77 -3.98 -21.04
C SER A 90 -15.14 -5.08 -20.17
N GLY A 91 -15.94 -5.65 -19.26
CA GLY A 91 -15.47 -6.70 -18.36
C GLY A 91 -14.67 -6.22 -17.15
N GLU A 92 -14.54 -4.91 -16.89
CA GLU A 92 -13.74 -4.39 -15.76
C GLU A 92 -14.27 -4.82 -14.39
N SER A 93 -15.52 -5.27 -14.30
CA SER A 93 -16.16 -5.74 -13.07
C SER A 93 -16.49 -7.23 -13.07
N ASP A 94 -16.03 -7.99 -14.05
CA ASP A 94 -16.38 -9.41 -14.21
C ASP A 94 -15.64 -10.33 -13.23
N SER A 95 -14.54 -9.86 -12.68
CA SER A 95 -13.69 -10.65 -11.78
C SER A 95 -13.33 -9.86 -10.51
N TRP A 96 -13.37 -10.52 -9.37
CA TRP A 96 -13.02 -9.89 -8.09
C TRP A 96 -11.50 -9.69 -7.89
N ASP A 97 -10.67 -10.39 -8.66
CA ASP A 97 -9.22 -10.38 -8.58
C ASP A 97 -8.53 -9.77 -9.82
N PHE A 98 -9.31 -9.08 -10.68
CA PHE A 98 -8.81 -8.36 -11.85
C PHE A 98 -9.77 -7.24 -12.26
N GLY A 99 -9.29 -6.07 -12.66
CA GLY A 99 -10.11 -4.91 -12.97
C GLY A 99 -10.47 -4.09 -11.73
N VAL A 100 -11.76 -3.83 -11.53
CA VAL A 100 -12.25 -3.01 -10.41
C VAL A 100 -11.86 -3.61 -9.06
N ALA A 101 -11.28 -2.77 -8.20
CA ALA A 101 -10.73 -3.12 -6.90
C ALA A 101 -9.54 -4.12 -6.93
N ALA A 102 -8.87 -4.22 -8.08
CA ALA A 102 -7.77 -5.16 -8.31
C ALA A 102 -6.68 -4.56 -9.23
N GLY A 103 -6.29 -3.31 -9.00
CA GLY A 103 -5.31 -2.59 -9.83
C GLY A 103 -3.86 -3.01 -9.64
N PHE A 104 -3.57 -3.90 -8.69
CA PHE A 104 -2.25 -4.48 -8.39
C PHE A 104 -1.10 -3.47 -8.26
N TYR A 105 -1.40 -2.18 -8.12
CA TYR A 105 -0.41 -1.10 -8.00
C TYR A 105 0.67 -1.13 -9.08
N VAL A 106 0.26 -1.50 -10.31
CA VAL A 106 1.07 -1.47 -11.52
C VAL A 106 0.60 -0.34 -12.46
N ASP A 107 1.39 -0.02 -13.47
CA ASP A 107 0.97 0.81 -14.60
C ASP A 107 0.76 -0.09 -15.81
N ALA A 108 -0.48 -0.31 -16.18
CA ALA A 108 -0.84 -1.16 -17.31
C ALA A 108 -0.24 -0.63 -18.61
N THR A 109 0.28 -1.55 -19.42
CA THR A 109 0.83 -1.28 -20.76
C THR A 109 -0.06 -1.84 -21.87
N GLN A 110 -0.97 -2.78 -21.51
CA GLN A 110 -1.83 -3.46 -22.47
C GLN A 110 -3.18 -2.76 -22.62
N ALA A 111 -3.63 -2.56 -23.86
CA ALA A 111 -4.96 -2.07 -24.14
C ALA A 111 -6.01 -3.14 -23.74
N PRO A 112 -7.18 -2.73 -23.23
CA PRO A 112 -7.64 -1.35 -23.02
C PRO A 112 -7.22 -0.74 -21.66
N TRP A 113 -6.51 -1.50 -20.82
CA TRP A 113 -6.19 -1.15 -19.43
C TRP A 113 -5.22 0.04 -19.31
N ASN A 114 -4.30 0.16 -20.25
CA ASN A 114 -3.21 1.15 -20.23
C ASN A 114 -3.68 2.63 -20.17
N THR A 115 -4.93 2.89 -20.49
CA THR A 115 -5.49 4.25 -20.45
C THR A 115 -5.75 4.72 -19.01
N HIS A 116 -6.25 3.81 -18.14
CA HIS A 116 -6.73 4.18 -16.82
C HIS A 116 -6.14 3.37 -15.66
N TYR A 117 -5.67 2.14 -15.88
CA TYR A 117 -5.14 1.28 -14.82
C TYR A 117 -3.65 1.55 -14.59
N ARG A 118 -3.34 2.69 -13.95
CA ARG A 118 -1.97 3.16 -13.69
C ARG A 118 -1.78 3.47 -12.21
N MET A 119 -2.02 2.46 -11.37
CA MET A 119 -2.07 2.62 -9.92
C MET A 119 -0.71 2.88 -9.29
N TYR A 120 0.39 2.43 -9.89
CA TYR A 120 1.75 2.78 -9.43
C TYR A 120 1.99 4.29 -9.56
N SER A 121 1.79 4.83 -10.76
CA SER A 121 1.90 6.28 -11.02
C SER A 121 0.91 7.08 -10.19
N TYR A 122 -0.30 6.56 -9.97
CA TYR A 122 -1.31 7.22 -9.16
C TYR A 122 -0.88 7.41 -7.70
N VAL A 123 -0.29 6.39 -7.07
CA VAL A 123 0.19 6.53 -5.68
C VAL A 123 1.29 7.59 -5.58
N LEU A 124 2.18 7.68 -6.58
CA LEU A 124 3.22 8.72 -6.63
C LEU A 124 2.63 10.12 -6.88
N GLU A 125 1.61 10.23 -7.72
CA GLU A 125 0.86 11.48 -7.90
C GLU A 125 0.16 11.90 -6.61
N LEU A 126 -0.49 10.96 -5.92
CA LEU A 126 -1.15 11.22 -4.64
C LEU A 126 -0.14 11.68 -3.58
N TYR A 127 1.04 11.04 -3.53
CA TYR A 127 2.15 11.49 -2.66
C TYR A 127 2.45 12.97 -2.88
N GLN A 128 2.65 13.41 -4.12
CA GLN A 128 2.91 14.82 -4.42
C GLN A 128 1.71 15.72 -4.06
N THR A 129 0.51 15.26 -4.33
CA THR A 129 -0.73 15.99 -4.05
C THR A 129 -0.91 16.24 -2.56
N VAL A 130 -0.72 15.23 -1.71
CA VAL A 130 -0.93 15.39 -0.26
C VAL A 130 0.17 16.21 0.40
N ILE A 131 1.42 16.12 -0.06
CA ILE A 131 2.53 16.95 0.44
C ILE A 131 2.28 18.45 0.16
N GLN A 132 1.65 18.76 -0.96
CA GLN A 132 1.33 20.14 -1.32
C GLN A 132 0.09 20.68 -0.60
N ALA A 133 -0.91 19.83 -0.40
CA ALA A 133 -2.23 20.24 0.07
C ALA A 133 -2.48 20.04 1.57
N LEU A 134 -1.73 19.15 2.22
CA LEU A 134 -1.93 18.76 3.62
C LEU A 134 -0.66 19.05 4.45
N PRO A 135 -0.77 19.11 5.78
CA PRO A 135 0.37 19.41 6.65
C PRO A 135 1.31 18.21 6.83
N VAL A 136 1.74 17.62 5.73
CA VAL A 136 2.67 16.48 5.69
C VAL A 136 4.12 16.97 5.71
N ASP A 137 4.93 16.39 6.58
CA ASP A 137 6.38 16.52 6.50
C ASP A 137 6.94 15.54 5.47
N ARG A 138 7.31 16.07 4.30
CA ARG A 138 7.81 15.28 3.16
C ARG A 138 9.07 14.46 3.47
N SER A 139 9.81 14.81 4.49
CA SER A 139 11.02 14.08 4.90
C SER A 139 10.72 12.88 5.81
N ARG A 140 9.48 12.75 6.28
CA ARG A 140 9.02 11.75 7.23
C ARG A 140 7.78 11.04 6.73
N VAL A 141 7.90 10.31 5.61
CA VAL A 141 6.81 9.53 5.02
C VAL A 141 7.18 8.06 5.00
N GLY A 142 6.26 7.22 5.42
CA GLY A 142 6.34 5.77 5.33
C GLY A 142 5.19 5.20 4.50
N ILE A 143 5.29 3.91 4.19
CA ILE A 143 4.26 3.21 3.43
C ILE A 143 4.07 1.80 3.99
N PHE A 144 2.83 1.35 4.06
CA PHE A 144 2.50 -0.02 4.42
C PHE A 144 1.25 -0.48 3.70
N GLY A 145 0.92 -1.77 3.77
CA GLY A 145 -0.25 -2.27 3.10
C GLY A 145 -0.57 -3.71 3.45
N HIS A 146 -1.67 -4.23 2.91
CA HIS A 146 -2.15 -5.58 3.13
C HIS A 146 -2.34 -6.33 1.81
N SER A 147 -1.90 -7.59 1.73
CA SER A 147 -2.16 -8.48 0.59
C SER A 147 -1.62 -7.89 -0.73
N MET A 148 -2.49 -7.66 -1.74
CA MET A 148 -2.19 -6.88 -2.94
C MET A 148 -1.60 -5.50 -2.61
N GLY A 149 -2.11 -4.83 -1.58
CA GLY A 149 -1.57 -3.54 -1.12
C GLY A 149 -0.23 -3.67 -0.39
N GLY A 150 0.01 -4.80 0.29
CA GLY A 150 1.31 -5.13 0.84
C GLY A 150 2.38 -5.31 -0.24
N HIS A 151 2.02 -6.01 -1.33
CA HIS A 151 2.81 -6.05 -2.57
C HIS A 151 3.10 -4.64 -3.08
N GLY A 152 2.06 -3.82 -3.26
CA GLY A 152 2.21 -2.44 -3.74
C GLY A 152 3.11 -1.59 -2.85
N ALA A 153 2.99 -1.72 -1.52
CA ALA A 153 3.81 -0.99 -0.56
C ALA A 153 5.30 -1.37 -0.67
N LEU A 154 5.60 -2.67 -0.74
CA LEU A 154 6.97 -3.16 -0.92
C LEU A 154 7.56 -2.66 -2.24
N VAL A 155 6.85 -2.81 -3.35
CA VAL A 155 7.32 -2.37 -4.68
C VAL A 155 7.55 -0.86 -4.73
N LEU A 156 6.59 -0.06 -4.26
CA LEU A 156 6.73 1.41 -4.25
C LEU A 156 7.90 1.87 -3.39
N ALA A 157 8.08 1.28 -2.20
CA ALA A 157 9.19 1.61 -1.31
C ALA A 157 10.55 1.22 -1.92
N LEU A 158 10.69 0.01 -2.43
CA LEU A 158 11.93 -0.48 -3.02
C LEU A 158 12.35 0.31 -4.27
N ARG A 159 11.39 0.74 -5.08
CA ARG A 159 11.66 1.55 -6.27
C ARG A 159 11.84 3.03 -5.98
N ASN A 160 11.36 3.53 -4.83
CA ASN A 160 11.42 4.95 -4.46
C ASN A 160 11.92 5.15 -3.02
N PRO A 161 13.12 4.66 -2.67
CA PRO A 161 13.63 4.73 -1.29
C PRO A 161 13.87 6.16 -0.81
N ALA A 162 13.99 7.13 -1.72
CA ALA A 162 14.09 8.54 -1.37
C ALA A 162 12.76 9.17 -0.93
N LEU A 163 11.62 8.55 -1.25
CA LEU A 163 10.29 9.05 -0.89
C LEU A 163 9.77 8.42 0.41
N PHE A 164 10.07 7.14 0.63
CA PHE A 164 9.57 6.38 1.78
C PHE A 164 10.71 5.96 2.69
N ARG A 165 10.72 6.46 3.92
CA ARG A 165 11.76 6.17 4.93
C ARG A 165 11.55 4.85 5.66
N SER A 166 10.33 4.33 5.65
CA SER A 166 9.97 3.08 6.30
C SER A 166 8.92 2.33 5.49
N VAL A 167 8.99 1.00 5.55
CA VAL A 167 8.02 0.13 4.87
C VAL A 167 7.67 -1.06 5.74
N SER A 168 6.38 -1.41 5.75
CA SER A 168 5.91 -2.65 6.38
C SER A 168 4.74 -3.25 5.60
N ALA A 169 4.36 -4.50 5.90
CA ALA A 169 3.25 -5.14 5.23
C ALA A 169 2.56 -6.20 6.09
N PHE A 170 1.25 -6.35 5.90
CA PHE A 170 0.44 -7.47 6.40
C PHE A 170 0.21 -8.46 5.27
N ALA A 171 0.58 -9.72 5.47
CA ALA A 171 0.31 -10.81 4.53
C ALA A 171 0.48 -10.43 3.04
N PRO A 172 1.63 -9.82 2.65
CA PRO A 172 1.81 -9.30 1.29
C PRO A 172 1.90 -10.43 0.26
N ILE A 173 1.49 -10.14 -0.99
CA ILE A 173 1.88 -10.97 -2.14
C ILE A 173 3.35 -10.66 -2.45
N CYS A 174 4.27 -11.49 -1.95
CA CYS A 174 5.70 -11.20 -1.97
C CYS A 174 6.39 -11.47 -3.31
N ALA A 175 5.86 -12.43 -4.08
CA ALA A 175 6.39 -12.84 -5.37
C ALA A 175 5.25 -12.98 -6.40
N PRO A 176 4.62 -11.87 -6.82
CA PRO A 176 3.46 -11.91 -7.72
C PRO A 176 3.75 -12.58 -9.07
N SER A 177 4.97 -12.52 -9.57
CA SER A 177 5.36 -13.24 -10.80
C SER A 177 5.28 -14.77 -10.67
N GLN A 178 5.19 -15.30 -9.45
CA GLN A 178 5.16 -16.74 -9.19
C GLN A 178 3.77 -17.26 -8.81
N CYS A 179 2.87 -16.41 -8.34
CA CYS A 179 1.54 -16.80 -7.87
C CYS A 179 0.45 -16.60 -8.93
N ALA A 180 -0.68 -17.32 -8.78
CA ALA A 180 -1.77 -17.27 -9.75
C ALA A 180 -2.40 -15.89 -9.89
N TRP A 181 -2.63 -15.18 -8.78
CA TRP A 181 -3.19 -13.81 -8.82
C TRP A 181 -2.28 -12.83 -9.54
N GLY A 182 -0.99 -12.88 -9.23
CA GLY A 182 -0.01 -11.99 -9.86
C GLY A 182 0.15 -12.29 -11.35
N LYS A 183 0.25 -13.57 -11.74
CA LYS A 183 0.32 -13.96 -13.17
C LYS A 183 -0.89 -13.49 -13.95
N LYS A 184 -2.10 -13.68 -13.41
CA LYS A 184 -3.33 -13.18 -14.03
C LYS A 184 -3.31 -11.66 -14.21
N ALA A 185 -2.97 -10.93 -13.15
CA ALA A 185 -2.94 -9.48 -13.18
C ALA A 185 -1.84 -8.96 -14.13
N PHE A 186 -0.64 -9.51 -14.04
CA PHE A 186 0.50 -9.04 -14.82
C PHE A 186 0.36 -9.37 -16.31
N SER A 187 -0.07 -10.60 -16.66
CA SER A 187 -0.38 -10.92 -18.05
C SER A 187 -1.44 -9.96 -18.61
N GLY A 188 -2.53 -9.70 -17.87
CA GLY A 188 -3.59 -8.79 -18.31
C GLY A 188 -3.18 -7.33 -18.39
N TYR A 189 -2.40 -6.82 -17.44
CA TYR A 189 -2.01 -5.41 -17.40
C TYR A 189 -0.70 -5.13 -18.14
N LEU A 190 0.31 -6.01 -18.04
CA LEU A 190 1.66 -5.78 -18.54
C LEU A 190 1.98 -6.60 -19.81
N GLY A 191 1.17 -7.61 -20.11
CA GLY A 191 1.41 -8.55 -21.21
C GLY A 191 2.22 -9.78 -20.77
N ASP A 192 2.46 -10.70 -21.71
CA ASP A 192 3.00 -12.03 -21.41
C ASP A 192 4.53 -12.10 -21.33
N ASN A 193 5.22 -10.97 -21.51
CA ASN A 193 6.67 -10.93 -21.30
C ASN A 193 6.98 -10.83 -19.80
N GLU A 194 7.37 -11.94 -19.18
CA GLU A 194 7.66 -12.01 -17.74
C GLU A 194 8.79 -11.06 -17.30
N GLN A 195 9.65 -10.61 -18.19
CA GLN A 195 10.69 -9.61 -17.84
C GLN A 195 10.07 -8.25 -17.46
N ASP A 196 8.90 -7.91 -18.02
CA ASP A 196 8.19 -6.67 -17.72
C ASP A 196 7.47 -6.73 -16.34
N TRP A 197 7.37 -7.93 -15.75
CA TRP A 197 6.78 -8.16 -14.43
C TRP A 197 7.78 -7.90 -13.29
N LEU A 198 9.07 -8.17 -13.53
CA LEU A 198 10.11 -8.09 -12.49
C LEU A 198 10.21 -6.72 -11.81
N PRO A 199 10.01 -5.57 -12.50
CA PRO A 199 9.96 -4.27 -11.84
C PRO A 199 8.78 -4.08 -10.86
N TYR A 200 7.82 -4.99 -10.88
CA TYR A 200 6.66 -5.01 -9.99
C TYR A 200 6.64 -6.24 -9.07
N ASP A 201 7.75 -6.98 -8.95
CA ASP A 201 7.88 -8.10 -8.04
C ASP A 201 8.88 -7.77 -6.93
N ALA A 202 8.40 -7.71 -5.67
CA ALA A 202 9.22 -7.27 -4.54
C ALA A 202 10.40 -8.21 -4.29
N SER A 203 10.23 -9.53 -4.46
CA SER A 203 11.31 -10.50 -4.30
C SER A 203 12.37 -10.35 -5.38
N ALA A 204 11.95 -10.17 -6.64
CA ALA A 204 12.86 -9.93 -7.75
C ALA A 204 13.61 -8.59 -7.61
N LEU A 205 12.93 -7.52 -7.18
CA LEU A 205 13.56 -6.24 -6.90
C LEU A 205 14.62 -6.35 -5.82
N MET A 206 14.34 -7.09 -4.74
CA MET A 206 15.27 -7.28 -3.64
C MET A 206 16.49 -8.11 -4.05
N GLU A 207 16.32 -9.14 -4.87
CA GLU A 207 17.45 -9.96 -5.38
C GLU A 207 18.45 -9.17 -6.23
N ASN A 208 17.98 -8.16 -6.95
CA ASN A 208 18.79 -7.30 -7.82
C ASN A 208 19.16 -5.97 -7.18
N GLY A 209 18.76 -5.75 -5.93
CA GLY A 209 18.74 -4.43 -5.32
C GLY A 209 19.80 -4.17 -4.28
N GLN A 210 19.68 -2.98 -3.73
CA GLN A 210 20.41 -2.46 -2.59
C GLN A 210 19.63 -2.72 -1.31
N THR A 211 20.24 -2.47 -0.14
CA THR A 211 19.60 -2.48 1.17
C THR A 211 19.06 -1.08 1.54
N PRO A 212 17.91 -0.63 0.96
CA PRO A 212 17.47 0.75 1.11
C PRO A 212 16.90 1.08 2.50
N PHE A 213 16.59 0.04 3.30
CA PHE A 213 15.97 0.19 4.62
C PHE A 213 16.89 -0.37 5.72
N PRO A 214 17.92 0.37 6.15
CA PRO A 214 18.91 -0.10 7.14
C PRO A 214 18.27 -0.43 8.51
N ASN A 215 17.17 0.23 8.84
CA ASN A 215 16.42 -0.02 10.08
C ASN A 215 15.42 -1.20 9.96
N GLY A 216 15.39 -1.86 8.82
CA GLY A 216 14.60 -3.05 8.55
C GLY A 216 13.25 -2.80 7.90
N ILE A 217 12.68 -3.90 7.42
CA ILE A 217 11.32 -4.01 6.90
C ILE A 217 10.53 -4.90 7.87
N LEU A 218 9.28 -4.54 8.19
CA LEU A 218 8.41 -5.35 9.03
C LEU A 218 7.33 -6.04 8.18
N ILE A 219 7.20 -7.36 8.33
CA ILE A 219 6.09 -8.13 7.73
C ILE A 219 5.43 -8.97 8.81
N ASP A 220 4.11 -8.90 8.88
CA ASP A 220 3.29 -9.80 9.67
C ASP A 220 2.54 -10.78 8.76
N GLN A 221 2.57 -12.07 9.13
CA GLN A 221 1.94 -13.16 8.38
C GLN A 221 1.14 -14.08 9.30
N GLY A 222 -0.15 -14.23 9.02
CA GLY A 222 -0.99 -15.22 9.69
C GLY A 222 -0.71 -16.63 9.18
N LEU A 223 -0.54 -17.58 10.11
CA LEU A 223 -0.26 -19.00 9.75
C LEU A 223 -1.53 -19.80 9.40
N ALA A 224 -2.72 -19.28 9.76
CA ALA A 224 -4.01 -19.86 9.35
C ALA A 224 -4.57 -19.18 8.08
N ASP A 225 -3.76 -18.35 7.40
CA ASP A 225 -4.12 -17.68 6.17
C ASP A 225 -4.22 -18.70 5.01
N LYS A 226 -5.43 -18.83 4.45
CA LYS A 226 -5.70 -19.79 3.36
C LYS A 226 -4.95 -19.47 2.05
N PHE A 227 -4.42 -18.26 1.91
CA PHE A 227 -3.68 -17.82 0.72
C PHE A 227 -2.17 -17.95 0.86
N LEU A 228 -1.69 -18.30 2.08
CA LEU A 228 -0.28 -18.35 2.42
C LEU A 228 0.54 -19.18 1.43
N GLN A 229 0.08 -20.40 1.14
CA GLN A 229 0.83 -21.36 0.33
C GLN A 229 0.77 -21.10 -1.17
N ASP A 230 -0.37 -20.56 -1.67
CA ASP A 230 -0.64 -20.50 -3.10
C ASP A 230 -0.46 -19.10 -3.69
N GLN A 231 -0.48 -18.03 -2.85
CA GLN A 231 -0.52 -16.66 -3.35
C GLN A 231 0.50 -15.71 -2.70
N LEU A 232 0.90 -15.91 -1.44
CA LEU A 232 1.64 -14.87 -0.70
C LEU A 232 3.15 -15.02 -0.77
N PHE A 233 3.68 -16.22 -0.65
CA PHE A 233 5.11 -16.57 -0.76
C PHE A 233 6.06 -15.68 0.07
N PRO A 234 5.81 -15.46 1.39
CA PRO A 234 6.67 -14.61 2.20
C PRO A 234 8.12 -15.16 2.30
N GLU A 235 8.31 -16.46 2.15
CA GLU A 235 9.62 -17.13 2.13
C GLU A 235 10.50 -16.67 0.94
N ALA A 236 9.89 -16.37 -0.20
CA ALA A 236 10.62 -15.86 -1.36
C ALA A 236 11.26 -14.49 -1.05
N PHE A 237 10.50 -13.60 -0.42
CA PHE A 237 11.00 -12.30 -0.01
C PHE A 237 12.01 -12.38 1.14
N GLU A 238 11.78 -13.28 2.11
CA GLU A 238 12.74 -13.55 3.19
C GLU A 238 14.09 -14.03 2.65
N LEU A 239 14.07 -14.96 1.67
CA LEU A 239 15.28 -15.44 1.01
C LEU A 239 16.00 -14.31 0.24
N ALA A 240 15.25 -13.48 -0.49
CA ALA A 240 15.79 -12.34 -1.23
C ALA A 240 16.42 -11.30 -0.28
N CYS A 241 15.77 -10.98 0.83
CA CYS A 241 16.31 -10.09 1.85
C CYS A 241 17.60 -10.64 2.47
N ASN A 242 17.63 -11.95 2.79
CA ASN A 242 18.83 -12.60 3.34
C ASN A 242 20.02 -12.51 2.37
N LYS A 243 19.79 -12.79 1.07
CA LYS A 243 20.82 -12.67 0.04
C LYS A 243 21.33 -11.23 -0.10
N ALA A 244 20.43 -10.26 -0.08
CA ALA A 244 20.76 -8.84 -0.19
C ALA A 244 21.28 -8.23 1.13
N GLN A 245 21.29 -8.97 2.23
CA GLN A 245 21.60 -8.48 3.56
C GLN A 245 20.67 -7.33 4.01
N GLN A 246 19.43 -7.30 3.50
CA GLN A 246 18.40 -6.35 3.93
C GLN A 246 17.78 -6.85 5.25
N PRO A 247 17.86 -6.07 6.34
CA PRO A 247 17.20 -6.44 7.59
C PRO A 247 15.69 -6.61 7.38
N LEU A 248 15.17 -7.78 7.78
CA LEU A 248 13.74 -8.12 7.69
C LEU A 248 13.28 -8.68 9.01
N GLN A 249 12.19 -8.15 9.54
CA GLN A 249 11.44 -8.74 10.64
C GLN A 249 10.17 -9.37 10.08
N LEU A 250 10.20 -10.66 9.80
CA LEU A 250 9.02 -11.44 9.38
C LEU A 250 8.45 -12.17 10.59
N ARG A 251 7.30 -11.67 11.10
CA ARG A 251 6.61 -12.24 12.26
C ARG A 251 5.49 -13.17 11.78
N ARG A 252 5.49 -14.41 12.27
CA ARG A 252 4.50 -15.41 11.92
C ARG A 252 3.57 -15.66 13.10
N HIS A 253 2.25 -15.52 12.89
CA HIS A 253 1.23 -15.53 13.95
C HIS A 253 0.32 -16.75 13.84
N ALA A 254 0.45 -17.69 14.78
CA ALA A 254 -0.38 -18.89 14.83
C ALA A 254 -1.87 -18.52 15.03
N GLY A 255 -2.75 -19.17 14.26
CA GLY A 255 -4.20 -19.02 14.37
C GLY A 255 -4.79 -17.77 13.66
N TYR A 256 -3.98 -16.85 13.17
CA TYR A 256 -4.46 -15.69 12.43
C TYR A 256 -4.62 -15.98 10.94
N ASP A 257 -5.71 -15.47 10.37
CA ASP A 257 -6.09 -15.59 8.97
C ASP A 257 -5.65 -14.37 8.13
N HIS A 258 -6.27 -14.16 6.96
CA HIS A 258 -6.00 -13.05 6.04
C HIS A 258 -6.83 -11.79 6.32
N GLY A 259 -7.72 -11.84 7.31
CA GLY A 259 -8.77 -10.84 7.47
C GLY A 259 -8.40 -9.63 8.31
N TYR A 260 -9.36 -8.73 8.46
CA TYR A 260 -9.17 -7.51 9.25
C TYR A 260 -9.08 -7.75 10.76
N TYR A 261 -9.48 -8.92 11.27
CA TYR A 261 -9.21 -9.28 12.67
C TYR A 261 -7.70 -9.44 12.92
N PHE A 262 -6.97 -10.00 11.96
CA PHE A 262 -5.51 -10.05 11.98
C PHE A 262 -4.92 -8.63 11.93
N ILE A 263 -5.31 -7.81 10.94
CA ILE A 263 -4.80 -6.45 10.79
C ILE A 263 -5.07 -5.62 12.04
N SER A 264 -6.30 -5.61 12.55
CA SER A 264 -6.68 -4.81 13.72
C SER A 264 -5.97 -5.23 15.01
N THR A 265 -5.51 -6.48 15.09
CA THR A 265 -4.74 -6.97 16.23
C THR A 265 -3.33 -6.38 16.25
N PHE A 266 -2.68 -6.24 15.09
CA PHE A 266 -1.27 -5.86 15.01
C PHE A 266 -1.01 -4.48 14.38
N VAL A 267 -2.05 -3.74 14.02
CA VAL A 267 -1.89 -2.42 13.35
C VAL A 267 -1.16 -1.41 14.23
N GLU A 268 -1.34 -1.47 15.55
CA GLU A 268 -0.62 -0.60 16.48
C GLU A 268 0.89 -0.85 16.42
N ASP A 269 1.33 -2.11 16.34
CA ASP A 269 2.75 -2.45 16.21
C ASP A 269 3.35 -1.83 14.94
N HIS A 270 2.62 -1.89 13.81
CA HIS A 270 3.05 -1.26 12.57
C HIS A 270 3.12 0.27 12.68
N ILE A 271 2.13 0.90 13.31
CA ILE A 271 2.16 2.35 13.57
C ILE A 271 3.36 2.72 14.43
N LEU A 272 3.66 1.97 15.49
CA LEU A 272 4.82 2.20 16.36
C LEU A 272 6.16 1.97 15.64
N PHE A 273 6.25 0.91 14.83
CA PHE A 273 7.40 0.65 13.98
C PHE A 273 7.70 1.84 13.06
N HIS A 274 6.70 2.33 12.34
CA HIS A 274 6.85 3.49 11.48
C HIS A 274 7.17 4.76 12.27
N SER A 275 6.49 5.00 13.39
CA SER A 275 6.73 6.16 14.25
C SER A 275 8.20 6.23 14.70
N SER A 276 8.77 5.10 15.12
CA SER A 276 10.18 5.03 15.54
C SER A 276 11.17 5.41 14.43
N GLN A 277 10.83 5.04 13.18
CA GLN A 277 11.68 5.31 12.02
C GLN A 277 11.49 6.72 11.42
N LEU A 278 10.31 7.30 11.64
CA LEU A 278 9.95 8.64 11.18
C LEU A 278 10.18 9.73 12.24
N SER A 279 10.61 9.36 13.45
CA SER A 279 11.00 10.33 14.48
C SER A 279 12.17 11.17 13.98
N SER A 280 12.16 12.48 14.31
CA SER A 280 13.28 13.37 14.01
C SER A 280 14.51 12.87 14.78
N GLN A 281 15.61 12.63 14.08
CA GLN A 281 16.93 12.53 14.71
C GLN A 281 17.39 13.90 15.12
#